data_c4ad6d87c72421da0579c78181eec694
#
_entry.id   c4ad6d87c72421da0579c78181eec694
#
_cell.length_a   1.000
_cell.length_b   1.000
_cell.length_c   1.000
_cell.angle_alpha   90.00
_cell.angle_beta   90.00
_cell.angle_gamma   90.00
#
_symmetry.space_group_name_H-M   'P 1'
#
loop_
_entity.id
_entity.type
_entity.pdbx_description
1 polymer ?
#
loop_
_entity_poly.entity_id
_entity_poly.type
_entity_poly.pdbx_seq_one_letter_code
_entity_poly.pdbx_strand_id
1 'polypeptide(L)'
;MTTTHELEAKLWKALGKDRTVMLGATGVEPRPMTALAEDNRAPLWFFTASDTELAQSLEGSRGHVATATFAAKDHDLFATISGHVVIDNDRAAIDRLWNPFVAAWFEQGKDDPKLRLLRMDAADAHVWLNESSLLAGVKLLLGVDPKKSYQDKVGDVDLR
;
A
#
# COMPACT_ATOMS: atom_id res chain seq x y z
N MET A 1 13.92 -14.89 15.03
CA MET A 1 13.54 -15.14 13.63
C MET A 1 12.18 -14.50 13.34
N THR A 2 12.10 -13.65 12.33
CA THR A 2 10.84 -12.99 11.97
C THR A 2 10.01 -13.93 11.09
N THR A 3 8.79 -14.24 11.51
CA THR A 3 7.89 -15.12 10.75
C THR A 3 7.17 -14.33 9.66
N THR A 4 6.63 -15.03 8.66
CA THR A 4 5.78 -14.45 7.62
C THR A 4 4.59 -13.71 8.22
N HIS A 5 3.97 -14.28 9.25
CA HIS A 5 2.86 -13.67 9.96
C HIS A 5 3.26 -12.34 10.65
N GLU A 6 4.44 -12.31 11.26
CA GLU A 6 4.98 -11.09 11.87
C GLU A 6 5.27 -10.01 10.83
N LEU A 7 5.82 -10.39 9.67
CA LEU A 7 6.04 -9.46 8.56
C LEU A 7 4.75 -8.87 8.04
N GLU A 8 3.73 -9.70 7.88
CA GLU A 8 2.40 -9.25 7.44
C GLU A 8 1.80 -8.25 8.44
N ALA A 9 1.83 -8.59 9.73
CA ALA A 9 1.29 -7.72 10.77
C ALA A 9 2.01 -6.37 10.80
N LYS A 10 3.32 -6.36 10.64
CA LYS A 10 4.12 -5.13 10.60
C LYS A 10 3.82 -4.30 9.36
N LEU A 11 3.62 -4.95 8.21
CA LEU A 11 3.22 -4.28 6.97
C LEU A 11 1.89 -3.54 7.14
N TRP A 12 0.87 -4.24 7.63
CA TRP A 12 -0.45 -3.64 7.82
C TRP A 12 -0.44 -2.50 8.82
N LYS A 13 0.32 -2.65 9.91
CA LYS A 13 0.50 -1.59 10.90
C LYS A 13 1.15 -0.34 10.29
N ALA A 14 2.21 -0.52 9.51
CA ALA A 14 2.92 0.58 8.86
C ALA A 14 2.04 1.28 7.83
N LEU A 15 1.32 0.52 7.00
CA LEU A 15 0.38 1.07 6.01
C LEU A 15 -0.75 1.85 6.67
N GLY A 16 -1.27 1.37 7.79
CA GLY A 16 -2.33 2.07 8.52
C GLY A 16 -1.87 3.40 9.12
N LYS A 17 -0.59 3.50 9.43
CA LYS A 17 0.02 4.71 9.98
C LYS A 17 0.39 5.72 8.89
N ASP A 18 1.09 5.30 7.85
CA ASP A 18 1.70 6.22 6.88
C ASP A 18 0.93 6.33 5.56
N ARG A 19 0.18 5.34 5.16
CA ARG A 19 -0.80 5.30 4.05
C ARG A 19 -0.33 5.68 2.64
N THR A 20 0.76 6.41 2.46
CA THR A 20 1.19 6.85 1.12
C THR A 20 2.01 5.77 0.43
N VAL A 21 1.59 5.42 -0.78
CA VAL A 21 2.31 4.46 -1.63
C VAL A 21 2.52 5.08 -3.01
N MET A 22 3.48 4.54 -3.76
CA MET A 22 3.60 4.81 -5.19
C MET A 22 2.86 3.68 -5.91
N LEU A 23 1.70 4.00 -6.46
CA LEU A 23 0.86 3.03 -7.19
C LEU A 23 1.07 3.15 -8.68
N GLY A 24 1.53 2.07 -9.30
CA GLY A 24 1.65 1.94 -10.75
C GLY A 24 0.85 0.75 -11.25
N ALA A 25 0.52 0.75 -12.53
CA ALA A 25 -0.19 -0.34 -13.19
C ALA A 25 0.38 -0.52 -14.59
N THR A 26 -0.01 -1.60 -15.27
CA THR A 26 0.44 -1.87 -16.64
C THR A 26 0.20 -0.67 -17.55
N GLY A 27 1.27 -0.12 -18.11
CA GLY A 27 1.20 1.02 -19.01
C GLY A 27 1.00 2.38 -18.34
N VAL A 28 0.97 2.43 -17.01
CA VAL A 28 0.78 3.67 -16.23
C VAL A 28 1.92 3.85 -15.26
N GLU A 29 2.57 5.00 -15.30
CA GLU A 29 3.66 5.31 -14.39
C GLU A 29 3.17 5.38 -12.94
N PRO A 30 4.01 4.93 -11.98
CA PRO A 30 3.68 5.06 -10.56
C PRO A 30 3.48 6.52 -10.13
N ARG A 31 2.51 6.73 -9.26
CA ARG A 31 2.21 8.04 -8.68
C ARG A 31 1.88 7.89 -7.19
N PRO A 32 2.08 8.94 -6.39
CA PRO A 32 1.69 8.91 -4.99
C PRO A 32 0.17 8.77 -4.84
N MET A 33 -0.24 7.82 -4.02
CA MET A 33 -1.65 7.57 -3.71
C MET A 33 -1.79 7.22 -2.24
N THR A 34 -2.94 7.54 -1.67
CA THR A 34 -3.26 7.15 -0.30
C THR A 34 -3.94 5.79 -0.30
N ALA A 35 -3.27 4.81 0.27
CA ALA A 35 -3.81 3.45 0.41
C ALA A 35 -4.68 3.37 1.67
N LEU A 36 -5.91 2.91 1.50
CA LEU A 36 -6.84 2.68 2.59
C LEU A 36 -7.12 1.17 2.69
N ALA A 37 -7.02 0.63 3.90
CA ALA A 37 -7.33 -0.76 4.17
C ALA A 37 -8.28 -0.83 5.37
N GLU A 38 -9.14 -1.83 5.35
CA GLU A 38 -10.06 -2.09 6.46
C GLU A 38 -9.60 -3.35 7.18
N ASP A 39 -9.61 -3.32 8.51
CA ASP A 39 -9.29 -4.49 9.38
C ASP A 39 -7.92 -5.11 9.11
N ASN A 40 -6.92 -4.30 8.75
CA ASN A 40 -5.55 -4.75 8.51
C ASN A 40 -5.46 -5.90 7.51
N ARG A 41 -6.17 -5.79 6.39
CA ARG A 41 -6.18 -6.80 5.33
C ARG A 41 -6.54 -6.20 3.97
N ALA A 42 -6.25 -6.95 2.92
CA ALA A 42 -6.68 -6.63 1.56
C ALA A 42 -8.22 -6.63 1.46
N PRO A 43 -8.80 -5.90 0.49
CA PRO A 43 -8.12 -5.14 -0.55
C PRO A 43 -7.60 -3.79 -0.07
N LEU A 44 -6.73 -3.17 -0.88
CA LEU A 44 -6.38 -1.77 -0.72
C LEU A 44 -7.31 -0.91 -1.58
N TRP A 45 -7.75 0.20 -1.00
CA TRP A 45 -8.66 1.13 -1.67
C TRP A 45 -7.98 2.47 -1.90
N PHE A 46 -8.30 3.09 -3.03
CA PHE A 46 -7.75 4.40 -3.40
C PHE A 46 -8.84 5.27 -3.99
N PHE A 47 -9.00 6.48 -3.45
CA PHE A 47 -9.84 7.48 -4.10
C PHE A 47 -9.01 8.26 -5.12
N THR A 48 -9.57 8.47 -6.30
CA THR A 48 -8.94 9.25 -7.35
C THR A 48 -10.00 9.97 -8.19
N ALA A 49 -9.55 10.88 -9.05
CA ALA A 49 -10.43 11.58 -9.96
C ALA A 49 -10.43 10.90 -11.33
N SER A 50 -11.55 11.00 -12.05
CA SER A 50 -11.73 10.36 -13.34
C SER A 50 -10.79 10.86 -14.43
N ASP A 51 -10.19 12.04 -14.25
CA ASP A 51 -9.26 12.66 -15.21
C ASP A 51 -7.80 12.28 -14.99
N THR A 52 -7.50 11.43 -14.01
CA THR A 52 -6.13 10.93 -13.82
C THR A 52 -5.81 9.87 -14.87
N GLU A 53 -4.53 9.75 -15.21
CA GLU A 53 -4.06 8.75 -16.19
C GLU A 53 -4.47 7.34 -15.78
N LEU A 54 -4.29 7.01 -14.49
CA LEU A 54 -4.66 5.69 -13.96
C LEU A 54 -6.16 5.43 -14.10
N ALA A 55 -7.00 6.37 -13.69
CA ALA A 55 -8.45 6.21 -13.81
C ALA A 55 -8.89 6.05 -15.27
N GLN A 56 -8.33 6.86 -16.16
CA GLN A 56 -8.64 6.77 -17.60
C GLN A 56 -8.22 5.42 -18.19
N SER A 57 -7.08 4.89 -17.79
CA SER A 57 -6.62 3.58 -18.26
C SER A 57 -7.51 2.43 -17.77
N LEU A 58 -8.14 2.60 -16.61
CA LEU A 58 -9.01 1.58 -16.00
C LEU A 58 -10.46 1.67 -16.48
N GLU A 59 -10.88 2.82 -16.96
CA GLU A 59 -12.27 3.06 -17.38
C GLU A 59 -12.66 2.09 -18.50
N GLY A 60 -13.75 1.33 -18.28
CA GLY A 60 -14.22 0.34 -19.25
C GLY A 60 -13.35 -0.91 -19.37
N SER A 61 -12.30 -1.05 -18.55
CA SER A 61 -11.43 -2.22 -18.55
C SER A 61 -11.86 -3.21 -17.44
N ARG A 62 -11.28 -4.41 -17.49
CA ARG A 62 -11.39 -5.41 -16.43
C ARG A 62 -10.33 -5.24 -15.34
N GLY A 63 -9.61 -4.13 -15.37
CA GLY A 63 -8.53 -3.83 -14.48
C GLY A 63 -7.16 -4.18 -15.04
N HIS A 64 -6.13 -3.85 -14.29
CA HIS A 64 -4.73 -4.06 -14.67
C HIS A 64 -3.93 -4.66 -13.53
N VAL A 65 -2.87 -5.38 -13.88
CA VAL A 65 -1.83 -5.74 -12.90
C VAL A 65 -1.25 -4.45 -12.35
N ALA A 66 -1.09 -4.39 -11.04
CA ALA A 66 -0.64 -3.19 -10.35
C ALA A 66 0.41 -3.52 -9.29
N THR A 67 1.25 -2.55 -9.03
CA THR A 67 2.28 -2.63 -7.99
C THR A 67 2.21 -1.36 -7.15
N ALA A 68 2.12 -1.54 -5.83
CA ALA A 68 2.24 -0.47 -4.87
C ALA A 68 3.56 -0.61 -4.14
N THR A 69 4.40 0.41 -4.22
CA THR A 69 5.66 0.45 -3.48
C THR A 69 5.52 1.38 -2.30
N PHE A 70 6.01 0.94 -1.16
CA PHE A 70 5.81 1.59 0.13
C PHE A 70 7.13 1.75 0.87
N ALA A 71 7.36 2.94 1.41
CA ALA A 71 8.44 3.21 2.35
C ALA A 71 7.82 3.87 3.58
N ALA A 72 7.91 3.23 4.73
CA ALA A 72 7.44 3.82 5.97
C ALA A 72 8.19 5.13 6.24
N LYS A 73 7.51 6.08 6.83
CA LYS A 73 8.03 7.44 7.04
C LYS A 73 9.31 7.45 7.88
N ASP A 74 9.42 6.54 8.85
CA ASP A 74 10.62 6.39 9.68
C ASP A 74 11.68 5.47 9.05
N HIS A 75 11.41 4.95 7.86
CA HIS A 75 12.27 4.01 7.12
C HIS A 75 12.51 2.68 7.84
N ASP A 76 11.63 2.28 8.74
CA ASP A 76 11.73 0.99 9.43
C ASP A 76 11.19 -0.18 8.61
N LEU A 77 10.41 0.12 7.57
CA LEU A 77 9.85 -0.90 6.71
C LEU A 77 9.72 -0.39 5.27
N PHE A 78 10.05 -1.27 4.34
CA PHE A 78 9.81 -1.07 2.91
C PHE A 78 9.04 -2.26 2.37
N ALA A 79 8.19 -2.03 1.37
CA ALA A 79 7.45 -3.12 0.77
C ALA A 79 7.10 -2.86 -0.69
N THR A 80 7.02 -3.95 -1.45
CA THR A 80 6.44 -3.96 -2.79
C THR A 80 5.22 -4.87 -2.75
N ILE A 81 4.05 -4.32 -3.03
CA ILE A 81 2.78 -5.03 -2.99
C ILE A 81 2.30 -5.23 -4.42
N SER A 82 2.03 -6.47 -4.79
CA SER A 82 1.59 -6.83 -6.13
C SER A 82 0.14 -7.32 -6.11
N GLY A 83 -0.59 -6.97 -7.15
CA GLY A 83 -1.98 -7.37 -7.25
C GLY A 83 -2.63 -6.89 -8.54
N HIS A 84 -3.92 -6.68 -8.48
CA HIS A 84 -4.75 -6.29 -9.60
C HIS A 84 -5.66 -5.13 -9.17
N VAL A 85 -5.67 -4.06 -9.95
CA VAL A 85 -6.46 -2.87 -9.64
C VAL A 85 -7.60 -2.70 -10.63
N VAL A 86 -8.76 -2.30 -10.14
CA VAL A 86 -9.98 -2.08 -10.93
C VAL A 86 -10.74 -0.91 -10.34
N ILE A 87 -11.52 -0.21 -11.18
CA ILE A 87 -12.49 0.75 -10.67
C ILE A 87 -13.65 -0.03 -10.06
N ASP A 88 -13.95 0.26 -8.80
CA ASP A 88 -15.05 -0.34 -8.08
C ASP A 88 -15.75 0.76 -7.26
N ASN A 89 -16.68 1.44 -7.89
CA ASN A 89 -17.46 2.51 -7.27
C ASN A 89 -18.59 1.97 -6.38
N ASP A 90 -18.30 0.95 -5.57
CA ASP A 90 -19.25 0.42 -4.61
C ASP A 90 -19.62 1.50 -3.58
N ARG A 91 -20.90 1.89 -3.56
CA ARG A 91 -21.39 2.95 -2.68
C ARG A 91 -21.17 2.63 -1.20
N ALA A 92 -21.33 1.38 -0.81
CA ALA A 92 -21.12 0.97 0.57
C ALA A 92 -19.65 1.16 0.99
N ALA A 93 -18.72 0.82 0.11
CA ALA A 93 -17.30 1.04 0.36
C ALA A 93 -16.97 2.53 0.40
N ILE A 94 -17.50 3.32 -0.52
CA ILE A 94 -17.32 4.78 -0.51
C ILE A 94 -17.80 5.34 0.83
N ASP A 95 -18.97 4.94 1.30
CA ASP A 95 -19.53 5.43 2.56
C ASP A 95 -18.65 5.09 3.76
N ARG A 96 -18.12 3.86 3.82
CA ARG A 96 -17.24 3.44 4.92
C ARG A 96 -15.89 4.16 4.92
N LEU A 97 -15.33 4.39 3.75
CA LEU A 97 -13.97 4.93 3.60
C LEU A 97 -13.94 6.46 3.53
N TRP A 98 -15.09 7.08 3.37
CA TRP A 98 -15.18 8.54 3.25
C TRP A 98 -14.63 9.25 4.48
N ASN A 99 -13.80 10.26 4.27
CA ASN A 99 -13.19 11.04 5.35
C ASN A 99 -12.97 12.49 4.89
N PRO A 100 -12.67 13.43 5.82
CA PRO A 100 -12.49 14.84 5.47
C PRO A 100 -11.38 15.12 4.46
N PHE A 101 -10.33 14.30 4.44
CA PHE A 101 -9.23 14.47 3.47
C PHE A 101 -9.70 14.14 2.06
N VAL A 102 -10.48 13.07 1.91
CA VAL A 102 -11.10 12.70 0.63
C VAL A 102 -12.10 13.78 0.19
N ALA A 103 -12.95 14.22 1.12
CA ALA A 103 -13.99 15.22 0.85
C ALA A 103 -13.40 16.52 0.29
N ALA A 104 -12.19 16.90 0.71
CA ALA A 104 -11.54 18.11 0.23
C ALA A 104 -11.24 18.12 -1.28
N TRP A 105 -11.17 16.94 -1.90
CA TRP A 105 -10.86 16.78 -3.32
C TRP A 105 -12.11 16.73 -4.22
N PHE A 106 -13.30 16.57 -3.64
CA PHE A 106 -14.54 16.36 -4.41
C PHE A 106 -15.59 17.39 -4.01
N GLU A 107 -15.78 18.41 -4.83
CA GLU A 107 -16.69 19.53 -4.55
C GLU A 107 -18.14 19.06 -4.31
N GLN A 108 -18.58 18.04 -5.04
CA GLN A 108 -19.94 17.53 -4.92
C GLN A 108 -20.04 16.34 -3.96
N GLY A 109 -19.00 16.11 -3.15
CA GLY A 109 -18.98 15.03 -2.16
C GLY A 109 -18.99 13.64 -2.81
N LYS A 110 -19.67 12.72 -2.15
CA LYS A 110 -19.76 11.31 -2.60
C LYS A 110 -20.45 11.13 -3.95
N ASP A 111 -21.24 12.10 -4.37
CA ASP A 111 -21.97 12.07 -5.64
C ASP A 111 -21.23 12.82 -6.76
N ASP A 112 -20.02 13.27 -6.51
CA ASP A 112 -19.21 13.95 -7.52
C ASP A 112 -18.96 13.03 -8.71
N PRO A 113 -19.32 13.47 -9.94
CA PRO A 113 -19.15 12.62 -11.13
C PRO A 113 -17.69 12.31 -11.45
N LYS A 114 -16.74 13.06 -10.89
CA LYS A 114 -15.31 12.80 -11.05
C LYS A 114 -14.77 11.74 -10.10
N LEU A 115 -15.52 11.38 -9.06
CA LEU A 115 -15.05 10.43 -8.06
C LEU A 115 -14.91 9.03 -8.66
N ARG A 116 -13.75 8.41 -8.41
CA ARG A 116 -13.51 6.99 -8.69
C ARG A 116 -12.89 6.35 -7.45
N LEU A 117 -13.47 5.24 -7.04
CA LEU A 117 -12.88 4.39 -6.01
C LEU A 117 -12.21 3.22 -6.71
N LEU A 118 -10.92 3.04 -6.45
CA LEU A 118 -10.14 1.93 -6.99
C LEU A 118 -9.99 0.86 -5.92
N ARG A 119 -10.19 -0.39 -6.31
CA ARG A 119 -9.92 -1.55 -5.47
C ARG A 119 -8.70 -2.29 -6.01
N MET A 120 -7.69 -2.46 -5.18
CA MET A 120 -6.55 -3.30 -5.48
C MET A 120 -6.65 -4.60 -4.70
N ASP A 121 -6.90 -5.68 -5.41
CA ASP A 121 -6.89 -7.02 -4.84
C ASP A 121 -5.43 -7.44 -4.71
N ALA A 122 -4.84 -7.12 -3.55
CA ALA A 122 -3.44 -7.41 -3.27
C ALA A 122 -3.24 -8.91 -3.13
N ALA A 123 -2.31 -9.47 -3.89
CA ALA A 123 -2.04 -10.90 -3.90
C ALA A 123 -0.88 -11.26 -2.97
N ASP A 124 0.23 -10.52 -3.08
CA ASP A 124 1.42 -10.78 -2.28
C ASP A 124 2.21 -9.49 -2.07
N ALA A 125 3.16 -9.56 -1.16
CA ALA A 125 4.09 -8.47 -0.90
C ALA A 125 5.47 -9.02 -0.59
N HIS A 126 6.49 -8.29 -1.02
CA HIS A 126 7.85 -8.49 -0.55
C HIS A 126 8.15 -7.39 0.46
N VAL A 127 8.57 -7.76 1.66
CA VAL A 127 8.73 -6.85 2.80
C VAL A 127 10.17 -6.87 3.28
N TRP A 128 10.73 -5.67 3.48
CA TRP A 128 12.04 -5.46 4.09
C TRP A 128 11.85 -4.70 5.40
N LEU A 129 12.29 -5.28 6.51
CA LEU A 129 12.38 -4.57 7.78
C LEU A 129 13.77 -3.97 7.90
N ASN A 130 13.81 -2.69 8.23
CA ASN A 130 15.05 -1.97 8.46
C ASN A 130 15.32 -1.85 9.96
N GLU A 131 16.56 -2.06 10.36
CA GLU A 131 16.97 -1.93 11.74
C GLU A 131 17.34 -0.48 12.04
N SER A 132 16.96 0.03 13.22
CA SER A 132 17.36 1.37 13.61
C SER A 132 18.89 1.49 13.63
N SER A 133 19.42 2.64 13.27
CA SER A 133 20.87 2.88 13.24
C SER A 133 21.53 2.63 14.60
N LEU A 134 20.83 2.96 15.69
CA LEU A 134 21.32 2.71 17.04
C LEU A 134 21.46 1.21 17.32
N LEU A 135 20.43 0.44 16.98
CA LEU A 135 20.42 -1.01 17.20
C LEU A 135 21.46 -1.71 16.32
N ALA A 136 21.60 -1.26 15.07
CA ALA A 136 22.63 -1.77 14.16
C ALA A 136 24.03 -1.53 14.71
N GLY A 137 24.28 -0.33 15.25
CA GLY A 137 25.57 0.00 15.90
C GLY A 137 25.87 -0.90 17.10
N VAL A 138 24.89 -1.15 17.94
CA VAL A 138 25.03 -2.05 19.11
C VAL A 138 25.34 -3.47 18.64
N LYS A 139 24.67 -3.97 17.61
CA LYS A 139 24.92 -5.31 17.06
C LYS A 139 26.32 -5.43 16.48
N LEU A 140 26.81 -4.43 15.80
CA LEU A 140 28.19 -4.41 15.29
C LEU A 140 29.22 -4.50 16.43
N LEU A 141 28.98 -3.77 17.52
CA LEU A 141 29.83 -3.81 18.72
C LEU A 141 29.82 -5.18 19.39
N LEU A 142 28.71 -5.90 19.31
CA LEU A 142 28.57 -7.24 19.86
C LEU A 142 29.05 -8.35 18.91
N GLY A 143 29.58 -8.00 17.75
CA GLY A 143 30.07 -8.96 16.77
C GLY A 143 29.00 -9.70 16.00
N VAL A 144 27.79 -9.21 16.01
CA VAL A 144 26.67 -9.81 15.24
C VAL A 144 26.83 -9.43 13.76
N ASP A 145 26.73 -10.43 12.86
CA ASP A 145 26.81 -10.20 11.43
C ASP A 145 25.55 -9.46 10.93
N PRO A 146 25.70 -8.23 10.39
CA PRO A 146 24.55 -7.48 9.88
C PRO A 146 23.79 -8.19 8.77
N LYS A 147 24.48 -9.02 7.97
CA LYS A 147 23.87 -9.78 6.86
C LYS A 147 22.90 -10.83 7.37
N LYS A 148 23.22 -11.53 8.44
CA LYS A 148 22.30 -12.51 9.05
C LYS A 148 21.07 -11.85 9.60
N SER A 149 21.22 -10.73 10.29
CA SER A 149 20.12 -9.96 10.82
C SER A 149 19.19 -9.43 9.70
N TYR A 150 19.78 -9.02 8.59
CA TYR A 150 19.04 -8.53 7.43
C TYR A 150 18.19 -9.64 6.78
N GLN A 151 18.79 -10.84 6.59
CA GLN A 151 18.08 -11.98 6.00
C GLN A 151 16.84 -12.39 6.79
N ASP A 152 16.88 -12.31 8.12
CA ASP A 152 15.76 -12.63 9.00
C ASP A 152 14.62 -11.58 8.92
N LYS A 153 14.87 -10.43 8.29
CA LYS A 153 13.94 -9.29 8.23
C LYS A 153 13.38 -9.06 6.85
N VAL A 154 13.61 -9.97 5.94
CA VAL A 154 13.13 -9.88 4.56
C VAL A 154 12.31 -11.12 4.25
N GLY A 155 11.20 -10.96 3.58
CA GLY A 155 10.40 -12.11 3.20
C GLY A 155 9.19 -11.75 2.34
N ASP A 156 8.60 -12.80 1.79
CA ASP A 156 7.39 -12.71 1.01
C ASP A 156 6.18 -13.03 1.87
N VAL A 157 5.10 -12.31 1.62
CA VAL A 157 3.84 -12.42 2.36
C VAL A 157 2.71 -12.63 1.37
N ASP A 158 1.87 -13.64 1.59
CA ASP A 158 0.63 -13.84 0.86
C ASP A 158 -0.46 -12.98 1.52
N LEU A 159 -1.08 -12.12 0.73
CA LEU A 159 -2.11 -11.19 1.19
C LEU A 159 -3.52 -11.59 0.76
N ARG A 160 -3.65 -12.73 0.09
CA ARG A 160 -4.95 -13.25 -0.39
C ARG A 160 -5.81 -13.82 0.74
#